data_4b91048d8dc823afb80d4019184e9b85
#
_entry.id   4b91048d8dc823afb80d4019184e9b85
#
_cell.length_a   1.000
_cell.length_b   1.000
_cell.length_c   1.000
_cell.angle_alpha   90.00
_cell.angle_beta   90.00
_cell.angle_gamma   90.00
#
_symmetry.space_group_name_H-M   'P 1'
#
loop_
_entity.id
_entity.type
_entity.pdbx_description
1 polymer ?
#
loop_
_entity_poly.entity_id
_entity_poly.type
_entity_poly.pdbx_seq_one_letter_code
_entity_poly.pdbx_strand_id
1 'polypeptide(L)'
;VVSTIGDLGEFGLIARLTARYPRTDDLPLGPGDDAAVVAAPDRRVVATTDLLVEGRHFRRDWSTAHDVGRKAVAQNAADIAAMGARTTALLIGLAAPPDLPVAWADAFAEGVRDECAASGGTVAGGDTVRSDVLTIAVTALGDLGGRPPVRRDGARPGDVLAVCGPLGLSAAGHALIAAGLA
;
A
#
# COMPACT_ATOMS: atom_id res chain seq x y z
N VAL A 1 -14.13 -7.72 -25.26
CA VAL A 1 -12.78 -7.18 -25.54
C VAL A 1 -12.17 -6.86 -24.21
N VAL A 2 -11.07 -7.51 -23.85
CA VAL A 2 -10.33 -7.17 -22.63
C VAL A 2 -9.60 -5.88 -22.91
N SER A 3 -9.95 -4.79 -22.22
CA SER A 3 -9.25 -3.52 -22.35
C SER A 3 -8.01 -3.52 -21.47
N THR A 4 -6.95 -2.91 -21.97
CA THR A 4 -5.68 -2.72 -21.26
C THR A 4 -5.61 -1.32 -20.67
N ILE A 5 -4.68 -1.09 -19.73
CA ILE A 5 -4.46 0.25 -19.20
C ILE A 5 -3.92 1.20 -20.30
N GLY A 6 -3.21 0.67 -21.29
CA GLY A 6 -2.80 1.43 -22.47
C GLY A 6 -3.96 1.96 -23.29
N ASP A 7 -5.04 1.15 -23.44
CA ASP A 7 -6.26 1.58 -24.14
C ASP A 7 -7.05 2.65 -23.37
N LEU A 8 -7.01 2.55 -22.02
CA LEU A 8 -7.72 3.47 -21.13
C LEU A 8 -7.05 4.85 -21.06
N GLY A 9 -5.73 4.87 -21.21
CA GLY A 9 -4.88 6.04 -21.02
C GLY A 9 -4.72 6.43 -19.55
N GLU A 10 -3.77 7.31 -19.29
CA GLU A 10 -3.38 7.72 -17.93
C GLU A 10 -4.55 8.31 -17.13
N PHE A 11 -5.21 9.34 -17.66
CA PHE A 11 -6.30 10.01 -16.93
C PHE A 11 -7.52 9.11 -16.72
N GLY A 12 -7.82 8.23 -17.70
CA GLY A 12 -8.87 7.23 -17.55
C GLY A 12 -8.56 6.23 -16.44
N LEU A 13 -7.32 5.78 -16.34
CA LEU A 13 -6.87 4.89 -15.28
C LEU A 13 -6.93 5.59 -13.91
N ILE A 14 -6.38 6.79 -13.78
CA ILE A 14 -6.39 7.57 -12.54
C ILE A 14 -7.82 7.78 -12.04
N ALA A 15 -8.71 8.27 -12.88
CA ALA A 15 -10.11 8.49 -12.51
C ALA A 15 -10.81 7.21 -12.04
N ARG A 16 -10.53 6.09 -12.73
CA ARG A 16 -11.09 4.78 -12.38
C ARG A 16 -10.59 4.25 -11.04
N LEU A 17 -9.31 4.39 -10.73
CA LEU A 17 -8.72 3.92 -9.48
C LEU A 17 -9.13 4.80 -8.30
N THR A 18 -9.03 6.11 -8.44
CA THR A 18 -9.31 7.08 -7.34
C THR A 18 -10.77 7.11 -6.91
N ALA A 19 -11.71 6.78 -7.81
CA ALA A 19 -13.13 6.66 -7.46
C ALA A 19 -13.44 5.62 -6.37
N ARG A 20 -12.52 4.72 -6.06
CA ARG A 20 -12.70 3.65 -5.05
C ARG A 20 -12.30 4.06 -3.64
N TYR A 21 -11.60 5.17 -3.49
CA TYR A 21 -11.02 5.54 -2.20
C TYR A 21 -11.91 6.53 -1.44
N PRO A 22 -12.21 6.26 -0.16
CA PRO A 22 -13.07 7.14 0.63
C PRO A 22 -12.35 8.45 0.96
N ARG A 23 -13.13 9.51 1.14
CA ARG A 23 -12.66 10.74 1.78
C ARG A 23 -12.60 10.53 3.30
N THR A 24 -11.60 11.12 3.95
CA THR A 24 -11.42 11.05 5.40
C THR A 24 -11.07 12.45 5.95
N ASP A 25 -11.22 12.64 7.24
CA ASP A 25 -10.87 13.91 7.91
C ASP A 25 -9.34 14.13 7.87
N ASP A 26 -8.55 13.07 7.76
CA ASP A 26 -7.09 13.16 7.60
C ASP A 26 -6.69 13.69 6.21
N LEU A 27 -7.61 13.74 5.25
CA LEU A 27 -7.37 14.12 3.86
C LEU A 27 -8.31 15.27 3.44
N PRO A 28 -8.08 16.52 3.92
CA PRO A 28 -8.88 17.69 3.56
C PRO A 28 -8.97 17.94 2.04
N LEU A 29 -7.90 17.64 1.29
CA LEU A 29 -7.87 17.65 -0.17
C LEU A 29 -7.22 16.35 -0.67
N GLY A 30 -8.00 15.53 -1.37
CA GLY A 30 -7.58 14.27 -1.95
C GLY A 30 -7.18 14.38 -3.43
N PRO A 31 -7.18 13.23 -4.17
CA PRO A 31 -6.81 13.19 -5.57
C PRO A 31 -7.69 14.10 -6.44
N GLY A 32 -7.10 14.74 -7.45
CA GLY A 32 -7.81 15.58 -8.44
C GLY A 32 -7.24 16.98 -8.62
N ASP A 33 -6.22 17.35 -7.86
CA ASP A 33 -5.43 18.58 -8.00
C ASP A 33 -3.94 18.20 -8.12
N ASP A 34 -3.05 19.18 -8.28
CA ASP A 34 -1.59 18.96 -8.41
C ASP A 34 -0.99 18.26 -7.19
N ALA A 35 -1.60 18.43 -6.01
CA ALA A 35 -1.18 17.75 -4.77
C ALA A 35 -2.35 17.54 -3.81
N ALA A 36 -2.19 16.61 -2.88
CA ALA A 36 -3.10 16.38 -1.77
C ALA A 36 -2.72 17.22 -0.54
N VAL A 37 -3.72 17.54 0.30
CA VAL A 37 -3.50 18.13 1.62
C VAL A 37 -3.80 17.07 2.68
N VAL A 38 -2.79 16.73 3.49
CA VAL A 38 -2.90 15.74 4.57
C VAL A 38 -2.81 16.45 5.92
N ALA A 39 -3.73 16.15 6.82
CA ALA A 39 -3.74 16.73 8.17
C ALA A 39 -2.52 16.24 8.99
N ALA A 40 -1.89 17.13 9.72
CA ALA A 40 -0.82 16.84 10.67
C ALA A 40 -1.14 17.52 12.02
N PRO A 41 -2.06 16.95 12.82
CA PRO A 41 -2.64 17.63 14.00
C PRO A 41 -1.61 18.05 15.06
N ASP A 42 -0.55 17.25 15.25
CA ASP A 42 0.54 17.55 16.20
C ASP A 42 1.79 18.14 15.53
N ARG A 43 1.68 18.56 14.26
CA ARG A 43 2.75 19.14 13.43
C ARG A 43 3.90 18.18 13.16
N ARG A 44 3.68 16.87 13.30
CA ARG A 44 4.62 15.80 12.97
C ARG A 44 3.94 14.80 12.04
N VAL A 45 4.74 14.20 11.17
CA VAL A 45 4.30 13.14 10.27
C VAL A 45 5.31 12.01 10.35
N VAL A 46 4.84 10.79 10.57
CA VAL A 46 5.63 9.59 10.34
C VAL A 46 5.51 9.24 8.87
N ALA A 47 6.61 8.98 8.20
CA ALA A 47 6.62 8.63 6.78
C ALA A 47 7.51 7.43 6.54
N THR A 48 7.05 6.51 5.69
CA THR A 48 7.82 5.38 5.16
C THR A 48 7.51 5.19 3.69
N THR A 49 8.37 4.47 2.97
CA THR A 49 8.12 4.10 1.58
C THR A 49 8.73 2.74 1.26
N ASP A 50 7.96 1.91 0.57
CA ASP A 50 8.38 0.61 0.07
C ASP A 50 8.03 0.42 -1.39
N LEU A 51 8.77 -0.45 -2.06
CA LEU A 51 8.53 -0.83 -3.44
C LEU A 51 8.19 -2.32 -3.56
N LEU A 52 7.22 -2.62 -4.41
CA LEU A 52 6.96 -3.97 -4.91
C LEU A 52 7.31 -4.05 -6.39
N VAL A 53 8.20 -4.95 -6.75
CA VAL A 53 8.63 -5.21 -8.13
C VAL A 53 8.23 -6.62 -8.51
N GLU A 54 7.52 -6.79 -9.62
CA GLU A 54 7.14 -8.10 -10.15
C GLU A 54 8.38 -8.97 -10.39
N GLY A 55 8.29 -10.25 -10.06
CA GLY A 55 9.40 -11.21 -10.13
C GLY A 55 10.39 -11.12 -8.97
N ARG A 56 10.25 -10.11 -8.06
CA ARG A 56 11.08 -9.95 -6.86
C ARG A 56 10.25 -10.02 -5.57
N HIS A 57 9.20 -9.24 -5.49
CA HIS A 57 8.39 -9.09 -4.28
C HIS A 57 7.03 -9.75 -4.39
N PHE A 58 6.58 -10.00 -5.62
CA PHE A 58 5.37 -10.75 -5.97
C PHE A 58 5.49 -11.35 -7.37
N ARG A 59 4.60 -12.30 -7.69
CA ARG A 59 4.44 -12.89 -9.02
C ARG A 59 2.94 -12.99 -9.31
N ARG A 60 2.52 -12.60 -10.52
CA ARG A 60 1.11 -12.63 -10.94
C ARG A 60 0.56 -14.05 -11.14
N ASP A 61 1.43 -15.03 -11.30
CA ASP A 61 1.05 -16.45 -11.34
C ASP A 61 0.92 -17.10 -9.95
N TRP A 62 1.29 -16.39 -8.87
CA TRP A 62 1.19 -16.85 -7.48
C TRP A 62 0.18 -16.06 -6.67
N SER A 63 -0.02 -14.78 -6.97
CA SER A 63 -0.86 -13.87 -6.18
C SER A 63 -1.85 -13.16 -7.09
N THR A 64 -3.07 -13.03 -6.62
CA THR A 64 -4.06 -12.20 -7.30
C THR A 64 -3.69 -10.72 -7.22
N ALA A 65 -4.23 -9.91 -8.13
CA ALA A 65 -4.04 -8.46 -8.09
C ALA A 65 -4.55 -7.86 -6.76
N HIS A 66 -5.66 -8.38 -6.24
CA HIS A 66 -6.22 -7.99 -4.94
C HIS A 66 -5.22 -8.25 -3.80
N ASP A 67 -4.58 -9.43 -3.76
CA ASP A 67 -3.57 -9.75 -2.74
C ASP A 67 -2.35 -8.84 -2.83
N VAL A 68 -1.92 -8.51 -4.06
CA VAL A 68 -0.82 -7.56 -4.29
C VAL A 68 -1.20 -6.17 -3.77
N GLY A 69 -2.42 -5.72 -3.99
CA GLY A 69 -2.94 -4.45 -3.46
C GLY A 69 -2.94 -4.42 -1.93
N ARG A 70 -3.44 -5.48 -1.30
CA ARG A 70 -3.40 -5.62 0.15
C ARG A 70 -1.97 -5.62 0.69
N LYS A 71 -1.08 -6.40 0.08
CA LYS A 71 0.34 -6.45 0.48
C LYS A 71 1.01 -5.07 0.39
N ALA A 72 0.75 -4.32 -0.68
CA ALA A 72 1.32 -3.00 -0.90
C ALA A 72 0.99 -2.01 0.25
N VAL A 73 -0.24 -2.06 0.75
CA VAL A 73 -0.67 -1.24 1.89
C VAL A 73 -0.15 -1.81 3.20
N ALA A 74 -0.35 -3.12 3.44
CA ALA A 74 -0.06 -3.76 4.72
C ALA A 74 1.39 -3.60 5.17
N GLN A 75 2.37 -3.75 4.25
CA GLN A 75 3.78 -3.62 4.61
C GLN A 75 4.14 -2.20 5.04
N ASN A 76 3.61 -1.17 4.37
CA ASN A 76 3.83 0.23 4.74
C ASN A 76 3.08 0.61 6.02
N ALA A 77 1.83 0.14 6.18
CA ALA A 77 1.06 0.35 7.40
C ALA A 77 1.71 -0.31 8.63
N ALA A 78 2.38 -1.45 8.44
CA ALA A 78 3.15 -2.11 9.49
C ALA A 78 4.32 -1.26 9.98
N ASP A 79 5.03 -0.56 9.09
CA ASP A 79 6.11 0.35 9.47
C ASP A 79 5.58 1.54 10.27
N ILE A 80 4.46 2.13 9.83
CA ILE A 80 3.78 3.20 10.56
C ILE A 80 3.38 2.72 11.96
N ALA A 81 2.78 1.53 12.05
CA ALA A 81 2.37 0.92 13.31
C ALA A 81 3.57 0.61 14.23
N ALA A 82 4.70 0.13 13.67
CA ALA A 82 5.93 -0.12 14.41
C ALA A 82 6.49 1.14 15.08
N MET A 83 6.24 2.32 14.49
CA MET A 83 6.58 3.63 15.08
C MET A 83 5.58 4.10 16.14
N GLY A 84 4.52 3.32 16.42
CA GLY A 84 3.45 3.68 17.35
C GLY A 84 2.46 4.70 16.79
N ALA A 85 2.44 4.87 15.47
CA ALA A 85 1.57 5.79 14.75
C ALA A 85 0.37 5.06 14.11
N ARG A 86 -0.65 5.82 13.75
CA ARG A 86 -1.79 5.40 12.93
C ARG A 86 -1.55 5.85 11.49
N THR A 87 -1.78 4.98 10.52
CA THR A 87 -1.74 5.36 9.10
C THR A 87 -2.85 6.37 8.81
N THR A 88 -2.54 7.42 8.04
CA THR A 88 -3.49 8.49 7.67
C THR A 88 -3.69 8.60 6.17
N ALA A 89 -2.61 8.54 5.40
CA ALA A 89 -2.66 8.71 3.95
C ALA A 89 -1.60 7.86 3.25
N LEU A 90 -1.88 7.50 2.00
CA LEU A 90 -0.94 6.79 1.13
C LEU A 90 -0.82 7.49 -0.23
N LEU A 91 0.39 7.51 -0.77
CA LEU A 91 0.67 7.88 -2.16
C LEU A 91 1.14 6.62 -2.89
N ILE A 92 0.55 6.34 -4.06
CA ILE A 92 0.85 5.12 -4.83
C ILE A 92 1.37 5.48 -6.21
N GLY A 93 2.64 5.18 -6.47
CA GLY A 93 3.23 5.20 -7.81
C GLY A 93 3.04 3.83 -8.48
N LEU A 94 2.44 3.81 -9.66
CA LEU A 94 2.24 2.61 -10.47
C LEU A 94 2.98 2.73 -11.80
N ALA A 95 4.10 2.02 -11.93
CA ALA A 95 4.81 1.84 -13.18
C ALA A 95 4.41 0.50 -13.78
N ALA A 96 3.77 0.49 -14.96
CA ALA A 96 3.16 -0.72 -15.50
C ALA A 96 3.30 -0.87 -17.01
N PRO A 97 3.35 -2.13 -17.52
CA PRO A 97 3.27 -2.41 -18.95
C PRO A 97 1.92 -1.94 -19.53
N PRO A 98 1.92 -1.38 -20.74
CA PRO A 98 0.70 -0.84 -21.35
C PRO A 98 -0.35 -1.92 -21.67
N ASP A 99 0.06 -3.16 -21.79
CA ASP A 99 -0.80 -4.33 -22.02
C ASP A 99 -1.37 -4.92 -20.74
N LEU A 100 -1.06 -4.36 -19.56
CA LEU A 100 -1.66 -4.81 -18.30
C LEU A 100 -3.20 -4.68 -18.38
N PRO A 101 -3.95 -5.76 -18.07
CA PRO A 101 -5.41 -5.70 -18.11
C PRO A 101 -5.97 -4.66 -17.12
N VAL A 102 -6.96 -3.88 -17.55
CA VAL A 102 -7.69 -2.96 -16.66
C VAL A 102 -8.30 -3.71 -15.47
N ALA A 103 -8.78 -4.94 -15.70
CA ALA A 103 -9.32 -5.78 -14.63
C ALA A 103 -8.28 -6.08 -13.54
N TRP A 104 -6.98 -6.18 -13.89
CA TRP A 104 -5.92 -6.34 -12.92
C TRP A 104 -5.78 -5.07 -12.06
N ALA A 105 -5.77 -3.90 -12.69
CA ALA A 105 -5.68 -2.61 -11.99
C ALA A 105 -6.90 -2.38 -11.08
N ASP A 106 -8.09 -2.78 -11.52
CA ASP A 106 -9.31 -2.72 -10.71
C ASP A 106 -9.20 -3.58 -9.45
N ALA A 107 -8.83 -4.84 -9.61
CA ALA A 107 -8.69 -5.78 -8.49
C ALA A 107 -7.56 -5.34 -7.52
N PHE A 108 -6.46 -4.79 -8.05
CA PHE A 108 -5.40 -4.19 -7.24
C PHE A 108 -5.95 -3.04 -6.39
N ALA A 109 -6.70 -2.11 -6.98
CA ALA A 109 -7.28 -0.98 -6.25
C ALA A 109 -8.33 -1.41 -5.20
N GLU A 110 -9.06 -2.49 -5.46
CA GLU A 110 -9.95 -3.10 -4.46
C GLU A 110 -9.17 -3.67 -3.28
N GLY A 111 -8.06 -4.36 -3.53
CA GLY A 111 -7.17 -4.83 -2.48
C GLY A 111 -6.56 -3.70 -1.64
N VAL A 112 -6.15 -2.61 -2.29
CA VAL A 112 -5.69 -1.39 -1.62
C VAL A 112 -6.79 -0.82 -0.71
N ARG A 113 -8.01 -0.66 -1.23
CA ARG A 113 -9.16 -0.15 -0.48
C ARG A 113 -9.46 -1.01 0.75
N ASP A 114 -9.49 -2.32 0.57
CA ASP A 114 -9.86 -3.26 1.63
C ASP A 114 -8.80 -3.28 2.75
N GLU A 115 -7.52 -3.18 2.40
CA GLU A 115 -6.46 -3.10 3.39
C GLU A 115 -6.41 -1.74 4.09
N CYS A 116 -6.70 -0.64 3.38
CA CYS A 116 -6.87 0.68 4.00
C CYS A 116 -8.02 0.67 5.02
N ALA A 117 -9.12 0.00 4.71
CA ALA A 117 -10.24 -0.14 5.65
C ALA A 117 -9.85 -0.92 6.92
N ALA A 118 -8.93 -1.90 6.80
CA ALA A 118 -8.46 -2.72 7.91
C ALA A 118 -7.37 -2.04 8.74
N SER A 119 -6.41 -1.36 8.09
CA SER A 119 -5.21 -0.80 8.73
C SER A 119 -5.30 0.71 9.00
N GLY A 120 -6.29 1.38 8.46
CA GLY A 120 -6.47 2.83 8.49
C GLY A 120 -5.88 3.54 7.27
N GLY A 121 -6.17 4.81 7.15
CA GLY A 121 -5.72 5.66 6.05
C GLY A 121 -6.54 5.52 4.77
N THR A 122 -6.18 6.31 3.78
CA THR A 122 -6.76 6.29 2.44
C THR A 122 -5.73 6.75 1.41
N VAL A 123 -5.99 6.46 0.13
CA VAL A 123 -5.11 6.92 -0.95
C VAL A 123 -5.32 8.42 -1.18
N ALA A 124 -4.26 9.18 -0.96
CA ALA A 124 -4.24 10.63 -1.11
C ALA A 124 -3.86 11.07 -2.53
N GLY A 125 -3.16 10.21 -3.26
CA GLY A 125 -2.70 10.50 -4.61
C GLY A 125 -1.70 9.46 -5.08
N GLY A 126 -0.97 9.81 -6.12
CA GLY A 126 0.05 8.95 -6.72
C GLY A 126 0.40 9.38 -8.12
N ASP A 127 1.05 8.48 -8.82
CA ASP A 127 1.46 8.69 -10.21
C ASP A 127 1.32 7.38 -11.00
N THR A 128 1.13 7.48 -12.32
CA THR A 128 1.10 6.32 -13.20
C THR A 128 2.00 6.57 -14.41
N VAL A 129 2.95 5.65 -14.61
CA VAL A 129 3.90 5.74 -15.72
C VAL A 129 4.00 4.41 -16.47
N ARG A 130 4.36 4.49 -17.74
CA ARG A 130 4.66 3.29 -18.54
C ARG A 130 6.02 2.71 -18.13
N SER A 131 6.08 1.40 -17.99
CA SER A 131 7.30 0.64 -17.67
C SER A 131 7.20 -0.77 -18.26
N ASP A 132 8.34 -1.39 -18.56
CA ASP A 132 8.37 -2.79 -18.98
C ASP A 132 8.16 -3.76 -17.81
N VAL A 133 8.38 -3.31 -16.58
CA VAL A 133 8.23 -4.12 -15.37
C VAL A 133 7.17 -3.48 -14.46
N LEU A 134 6.21 -4.29 -14.03
CA LEU A 134 5.21 -3.84 -13.07
C LEU A 134 5.86 -3.54 -11.72
N THR A 135 5.85 -2.28 -11.35
CA THR A 135 6.43 -1.78 -10.09
C THR A 135 5.41 -0.89 -9.38
N ILE A 136 5.27 -1.10 -8.09
CA ILE A 136 4.37 -0.36 -7.22
C ILE A 136 5.20 0.27 -6.12
N ALA A 137 5.23 1.59 -6.06
CA ALA A 137 5.83 2.35 -4.96
C ALA A 137 4.71 2.85 -4.05
N VAL A 138 4.81 2.61 -2.75
CA VAL A 138 3.85 3.14 -1.79
C VAL A 138 4.59 3.95 -0.75
N THR A 139 4.15 5.21 -0.58
CA THR A 139 4.56 6.04 0.54
C THR A 139 3.38 6.14 1.50
N ALA A 140 3.59 5.76 2.76
CA ALA A 140 2.59 5.91 3.81
C ALA A 140 2.94 7.05 4.76
N LEU A 141 1.94 7.80 5.14
CA LEU A 141 1.99 8.86 6.13
C LEU A 141 1.20 8.44 7.37
N GLY A 142 1.66 8.85 8.54
CA GLY A 142 1.02 8.49 9.81
C GLY A 142 1.08 9.59 10.86
N ASP A 143 0.14 9.50 11.79
CA ASP A 143 -0.03 10.41 12.92
C ASP A 143 0.26 9.67 14.24
N LEU A 144 1.10 10.27 15.08
CA LEU A 144 1.45 9.77 16.41
C LEU A 144 0.35 10.07 17.47
N GLY A 145 -0.61 10.92 17.15
CA GLY A 145 -1.66 11.34 18.09
C GLY A 145 -1.09 11.99 19.36
N GLY A 146 -0.07 12.84 19.21
CA GLY A 146 0.61 13.53 20.31
C GLY A 146 1.62 12.69 21.10
N ARG A 147 1.73 11.37 20.83
CA ARG A 147 2.64 10.44 21.55
C ARG A 147 4.08 10.55 21.04
N PRO A 148 5.09 10.17 21.84
CA PRO A 148 6.45 9.97 21.32
C PRO A 148 6.49 8.77 20.35
N PRO A 149 7.41 8.78 19.36
CA PRO A 149 7.58 7.63 18.48
C PRO A 149 8.18 6.44 19.22
N VAL A 150 7.74 5.24 18.88
CA VAL A 150 8.39 3.99 19.28
C VAL A 150 9.61 3.78 18.39
N ARG A 151 10.77 3.45 19.01
CA ARG A 151 12.04 3.37 18.29
C ARG A 151 12.66 1.98 18.47
N ARG A 152 13.47 1.55 17.48
CA ARG A 152 14.19 0.27 17.51
C ARG A 152 15.18 0.16 18.68
N ASP A 153 15.73 1.30 19.15
CA ASP A 153 16.66 1.40 20.25
C ASP A 153 15.97 1.71 21.60
N GLY A 154 14.63 1.59 21.65
CA GLY A 154 13.85 1.93 22.83
C GLY A 154 13.76 0.84 23.90
N ALA A 155 14.05 -0.42 23.54
CA ALA A 155 13.94 -1.56 24.48
C ALA A 155 14.95 -1.45 25.64
N ARG A 156 14.53 -1.89 26.84
CA ARG A 156 15.31 -1.84 28.08
C ARG A 156 15.36 -3.20 28.75
N PRO A 157 16.40 -3.49 29.52
CA PRO A 157 16.43 -4.67 30.40
C PRO A 157 15.21 -4.68 31.34
N GLY A 158 14.48 -5.80 31.35
CA GLY A 158 13.23 -5.95 32.10
C GLY A 158 11.95 -5.78 31.28
N ASP A 159 12.04 -5.33 30.04
CA ASP A 159 10.90 -5.32 29.13
C ASP A 159 10.47 -6.76 28.78
N VAL A 160 9.16 -6.94 28.57
CA VAL A 160 8.58 -8.23 28.19
C VAL A 160 8.49 -8.31 26.67
N LEU A 161 9.00 -9.41 26.10
CA LEU A 161 8.79 -9.75 24.70
C LEU A 161 7.41 -10.38 24.53
N ALA A 162 6.60 -9.82 23.64
CA ALA A 162 5.28 -10.32 23.30
C ALA A 162 5.17 -10.59 21.79
N VAL A 163 4.43 -11.63 21.44
CA VAL A 163 4.10 -11.98 20.05
C VAL A 163 2.58 -12.03 19.92
N CYS A 164 2.06 -11.38 18.89
CA CYS A 164 0.64 -11.45 18.54
C CYS A 164 0.49 -12.16 17.20
N GLY A 165 -0.34 -13.20 17.17
CA GLY A 165 -0.61 -14.00 15.97
C GLY A 165 0.44 -15.09 15.69
N PRO A 166 0.19 -15.95 14.69
CA PRO A 166 1.09 -17.06 14.33
C PRO A 166 2.28 -16.54 13.53
N LEU A 167 3.48 -16.98 13.91
CA LEU A 167 4.71 -16.72 13.17
C LEU A 167 4.96 -17.79 12.10
N GLY A 168 5.59 -17.40 10.99
CA GLY A 168 6.09 -18.32 9.95
C GLY A 168 5.09 -18.69 8.86
N LEU A 169 3.82 -18.32 8.94
CA LEU A 169 2.82 -18.67 7.92
C LEU A 169 3.18 -18.17 6.51
N SER A 170 3.67 -16.93 6.40
CA SER A 170 4.08 -16.35 5.12
C SER A 170 5.27 -17.14 4.51
N ALA A 171 6.26 -17.49 5.33
CA ALA A 171 7.42 -18.26 4.87
C ALA A 171 7.02 -19.70 4.46
N ALA A 172 6.13 -20.33 5.23
CA ALA A 172 5.61 -21.67 4.91
C ALA A 172 4.78 -21.65 3.61
N GLY A 173 3.88 -20.69 3.45
CA GLY A 173 3.09 -20.53 2.23
C GLY A 173 3.98 -20.30 1.00
N HIS A 174 4.97 -19.42 1.11
CA HIS A 174 5.95 -19.20 0.03
C HIS A 174 6.68 -20.50 -0.34
N ALA A 175 7.15 -21.27 0.65
CA ALA A 175 7.85 -22.53 0.39
C ALA A 175 6.95 -23.57 -0.31
N LEU A 176 5.67 -23.68 0.09
CA LEU A 176 4.71 -24.58 -0.53
C LEU A 176 4.44 -24.19 -2.00
N ILE A 177 4.16 -22.92 -2.25
CA ILE A 177 3.92 -22.42 -3.63
C ILE A 177 5.16 -22.61 -4.49
N ALA A 178 6.35 -22.28 -3.98
CA ALA A 178 7.60 -22.46 -4.71
C ALA A 178 7.92 -23.93 -5.05
N ALA A 179 7.43 -24.86 -4.21
CA ALA A 179 7.53 -26.30 -4.46
C ALA A 179 6.40 -26.87 -5.34
N GLY A 180 5.43 -26.06 -5.77
CA GLY A 180 4.27 -26.51 -6.55
C GLY A 180 3.30 -27.37 -5.73
N LEU A 181 3.22 -27.17 -4.42
CA LEU A 181 2.41 -27.94 -3.47
C LEU A 181 1.18 -27.17 -2.98
N ALA A 182 0.90 -26.01 -3.56
CA ALA A 182 -0.27 -25.17 -3.22
C ALA A 182 -0.96 -24.68 -4.50
#